data_96a752d35fdcdc119ca10ff640d9e108
#
_entry.id   96a752d35fdcdc119ca10ff640d9e108
#
_cell.length_a   1.000
_cell.length_b   1.000
_cell.length_c   1.000
_cell.angle_alpha   90.00
_cell.angle_beta   90.00
_cell.angle_gamma   90.00
#
_symmetry.space_group_name_H-M   'P 1'
#
loop_
_entity.id
_entity.type
_entity.pdbx_description
1 polymer ?
#
loop_
_entity_poly.entity_id
_entity_poly.type
_entity_poly.pdbx_seq_one_letter_code
_entity_poly.pdbx_strand_id
1 'polypeptide(L)'
;MSQGGIPRPIIVPKSAVILELIGLALFVVARTTGAGWDIVVLCAIIAVIVTGSVLPALVLSRVTVAATAPADATVGRPFPIELTVNARHVKVQVLTFESAWVRIDRPSAGPVLVTPTRRGVLTRIRVEIVTAAPLGLARWRRRIRVTLPTPVEVAPRREPTRCPIRTGTTATTATREAASSSGRDLTRGVREYVDGDPIRSVHWPATARTGVVMIREFEGPRRPHVIIVADLRGPDPEGIASRAAGMADDALRHGAHVQLATAEVDGPRFGDVPSPLHVGRRLARAVVGVPAAPSIPSGATVHHLGGGGHR
;
A
#
# COMPACT_ATOMS: atom_id res chain seq x y z
N MET A 1 1.36 15.62 14.51
CA MET A 1 0.45 16.12 15.55
C MET A 1 -0.83 15.28 15.52
N SER A 2 -1.24 14.71 16.66
CA SER A 2 -2.46 13.91 16.75
C SER A 2 -3.67 14.83 16.99
N GLN A 3 -4.66 14.82 16.09
CA GLN A 3 -5.94 15.48 16.32
C GLN A 3 -6.91 14.45 16.88
N GLY A 4 -7.27 14.57 18.16
CA GLY A 4 -8.17 13.64 18.85
C GLY A 4 -9.59 14.16 18.93
N GLY A 5 -10.56 13.30 18.62
CA GLY A 5 -11.97 13.56 18.96
C GLY A 5 -12.23 13.47 20.46
N ILE A 6 -13.38 13.96 20.88
CA ILE A 6 -13.84 13.90 22.27
C ILE A 6 -14.09 12.43 22.67
N PRO A 7 -13.68 11.98 23.86
CA PRO A 7 -14.04 10.66 24.38
C PRO A 7 -15.56 10.47 24.43
N ARG A 8 -16.04 9.30 24.04
CA ARG A 8 -17.48 8.96 24.05
C ARG A 8 -17.69 7.66 24.78
N PRO A 9 -18.73 7.57 25.63
CA PRO A 9 -19.10 6.32 26.25
C PRO A 9 -19.62 5.33 25.18
N ILE A 10 -19.32 4.04 25.37
CA ILE A 10 -19.79 2.97 24.45
C ILE A 10 -20.91 2.19 25.11
N ILE A 11 -20.66 1.70 26.31
CA ILE A 11 -21.57 0.79 27.04
C ILE A 11 -21.38 1.01 28.54
N VAL A 12 -22.47 1.05 29.26
CA VAL A 12 -22.50 0.86 30.70
C VAL A 12 -22.60 -0.65 30.95
N PRO A 13 -21.61 -1.29 31.54
CA PRO A 13 -21.66 -2.73 31.77
C PRO A 13 -22.72 -3.07 32.83
N LYS A 14 -23.26 -4.29 32.79
CA LYS A 14 -24.29 -4.77 33.73
C LYS A 14 -23.86 -4.61 35.19
N SER A 15 -22.56 -4.73 35.48
CA SER A 15 -21.98 -4.51 36.82
C SER A 15 -22.18 -3.10 37.34
N ALA A 16 -22.13 -2.07 36.49
CA ALA A 16 -22.39 -0.69 36.89
C ALA A 16 -23.87 -0.49 37.23
N VAL A 17 -24.78 -1.06 36.41
CA VAL A 17 -26.22 -1.01 36.67
C VAL A 17 -26.57 -1.71 37.99
N ILE A 18 -25.96 -2.87 38.25
CA ILE A 18 -26.14 -3.58 39.52
C ILE A 18 -25.67 -2.75 40.70
N LEU A 19 -24.51 -2.11 40.57
CA LEU A 19 -23.96 -1.25 41.63
C LEU A 19 -24.82 -0.03 41.86
N GLU A 20 -25.43 0.57 40.84
CA GLU A 20 -26.40 1.66 40.95
C GLU A 20 -27.67 1.22 41.69
N LEU A 21 -28.20 0.02 41.36
CA LEU A 21 -29.35 -0.56 42.02
C LEU A 21 -29.10 -0.85 43.52
N ILE A 22 -27.89 -1.36 43.85
CA ILE A 22 -27.48 -1.60 45.23
C ILE A 22 -27.37 -0.21 45.97
N GLY A 23 -26.78 0.78 45.32
CA GLY A 23 -26.72 2.14 45.85
C GLY A 23 -28.10 2.75 46.12
N LEU A 24 -29.07 2.53 45.20
CA LEU A 24 -30.43 3.01 45.39
C LEU A 24 -31.15 2.25 46.52
N ALA A 25 -30.99 0.93 46.63
CA ALA A 25 -31.54 0.15 47.70
C ALA A 25 -30.98 0.60 49.09
N LEU A 26 -29.68 0.80 49.16
CA LEU A 26 -29.06 1.32 50.38
C LEU A 26 -29.55 2.74 50.74
N PHE A 27 -29.79 3.59 49.76
CA PHE A 27 -30.36 4.91 49.98
C PHE A 27 -31.75 4.82 50.61
N VAL A 28 -32.61 3.91 50.14
CA VAL A 28 -33.95 3.70 50.71
C VAL A 28 -33.83 3.17 52.13
N VAL A 29 -32.92 2.24 52.41
CA VAL A 29 -32.68 1.69 53.75
C VAL A 29 -32.15 2.82 54.69
N ALA A 30 -31.21 3.62 54.26
CA ALA A 30 -30.68 4.75 55.08
C ALA A 30 -31.75 5.76 55.45
N ARG A 31 -32.71 6.01 54.55
CA ARG A 31 -33.85 6.91 54.81
C ARG A 31 -34.84 6.35 55.81
N THR A 32 -34.99 5.01 55.86
CA THR A 32 -35.97 4.36 56.74
C THR A 32 -35.40 4.01 58.12
N THR A 33 -34.14 3.67 58.24
CA THR A 33 -33.50 3.21 59.47
C THR A 33 -32.86 4.34 60.30
N GLY A 34 -32.54 5.47 59.66
CA GLY A 34 -31.86 6.59 60.34
C GLY A 34 -30.42 6.30 60.80
N ALA A 35 -29.88 5.17 60.40
CA ALA A 35 -28.55 4.71 60.80
C ALA A 35 -27.44 5.51 60.05
N GLY A 36 -26.64 6.27 60.77
CA GLY A 36 -25.63 7.17 60.15
C GLY A 36 -24.53 6.44 59.36
N TRP A 37 -24.22 5.20 59.65
CA TRP A 37 -23.22 4.41 58.94
C TRP A 37 -23.67 4.02 57.50
N ASP A 38 -25.00 3.89 57.25
CA ASP A 38 -25.55 3.61 55.92
C ASP A 38 -25.23 4.74 54.94
N ILE A 39 -25.20 5.99 55.43
CA ILE A 39 -24.84 7.17 54.64
C ILE A 39 -23.37 7.08 54.19
N VAL A 40 -22.47 6.63 55.09
CA VAL A 40 -21.05 6.47 54.73
C VAL A 40 -20.84 5.44 53.61
N VAL A 41 -21.54 4.29 53.72
CA VAL A 41 -21.49 3.27 52.69
C VAL A 41 -22.06 3.76 51.35
N LEU A 42 -23.16 4.48 51.39
CA LEU A 42 -23.77 5.09 50.23
C LEU A 42 -22.83 6.10 49.55
N CYS A 43 -22.18 6.99 50.33
CA CYS A 43 -21.18 7.91 49.81
C CYS A 43 -19.97 7.18 49.16
N ALA A 44 -19.53 6.09 49.76
CA ALA A 44 -18.46 5.26 49.18
C ALA A 44 -18.87 4.65 47.86
N ILE A 45 -20.07 4.13 47.75
CA ILE A 45 -20.61 3.56 46.49
C ILE A 45 -20.71 4.65 45.42
N ILE A 46 -21.26 5.81 45.75
CA ILE A 46 -21.35 6.93 44.80
C ILE A 46 -19.95 7.37 44.34
N ALA A 47 -18.99 7.45 45.25
CA ALA A 47 -17.60 7.79 44.91
C ALA A 47 -16.99 6.77 43.93
N VAL A 48 -17.23 5.47 44.13
CA VAL A 48 -16.78 4.40 43.22
C VAL A 48 -17.45 4.53 41.85
N ILE A 49 -18.76 4.76 41.78
CA ILE A 49 -19.48 4.93 40.53
C ILE A 49 -18.97 6.15 39.76
N VAL A 50 -18.86 7.31 40.44
CA VAL A 50 -18.38 8.54 39.82
C VAL A 50 -16.93 8.36 39.30
N THR A 51 -16.06 7.86 40.17
CA THR A 51 -14.66 7.64 39.82
C THR A 51 -14.53 6.64 38.67
N GLY A 52 -15.23 5.51 38.70
CA GLY A 52 -15.20 4.49 37.69
C GLY A 52 -15.82 4.90 36.36
N SER A 53 -16.72 5.88 36.37
CA SER A 53 -17.35 6.41 35.15
C SER A 53 -16.57 7.57 34.52
N VAL A 54 -16.06 8.48 35.34
CA VAL A 54 -15.42 9.72 34.87
C VAL A 54 -13.92 9.54 34.59
N LEU A 55 -13.22 8.80 35.45
CA LEU A 55 -11.77 8.63 35.32
C LEU A 55 -11.30 8.04 33.98
N PRO A 56 -11.97 7.02 33.41
CA PRO A 56 -11.60 6.53 32.08
C PRO A 56 -11.69 7.60 30.98
N ALA A 57 -12.68 8.49 31.05
CA ALA A 57 -12.84 9.60 30.11
C ALA A 57 -11.69 10.60 30.23
N LEU A 58 -11.33 10.98 31.48
CA LEU A 58 -10.21 11.87 31.75
C LEU A 58 -8.86 11.29 31.30
N VAL A 59 -8.62 10.02 31.59
CA VAL A 59 -7.42 9.32 31.13
C VAL A 59 -7.37 9.34 29.60
N LEU A 60 -8.48 8.99 28.95
CA LEU A 60 -8.55 8.92 27.50
C LEU A 60 -8.36 10.29 26.82
N SER A 61 -8.81 11.38 27.47
CA SER A 61 -8.64 12.73 26.95
C SER A 61 -7.15 13.15 26.85
N ARG A 62 -6.30 12.61 27.71
CA ARG A 62 -4.86 12.93 27.79
C ARG A 62 -3.98 11.97 26.98
N VAL A 63 -4.54 10.92 26.39
CA VAL A 63 -3.77 9.96 25.61
C VAL A 63 -3.22 10.60 24.35
N THR A 64 -1.92 10.44 24.15
CA THR A 64 -1.22 10.79 22.91
C THR A 64 -0.79 9.54 22.17
N VAL A 65 -0.91 9.58 20.85
CA VAL A 65 -0.51 8.49 19.97
C VAL A 65 0.40 9.04 18.89
N ALA A 66 1.54 8.40 18.70
CA ALA A 66 2.39 8.57 17.53
C ALA A 66 2.45 7.26 16.75
N ALA A 67 2.65 7.35 15.45
CA ALA A 67 2.77 6.20 14.59
C ALA A 67 3.87 6.41 13.57
N THR A 68 4.64 5.36 13.32
CA THR A 68 5.59 5.27 12.22
C THR A 68 5.28 4.01 11.40
N ALA A 69 5.51 4.10 10.09
CA ALA A 69 5.21 3.01 9.18
C ALA A 69 6.25 2.96 8.06
N PRO A 70 6.48 1.80 7.44
CA PRO A 70 7.28 1.70 6.22
C PRO A 70 6.70 2.57 5.11
N ALA A 71 7.56 3.10 4.24
CA ALA A 71 7.13 3.93 3.12
C ALA A 71 6.29 3.16 2.08
N ASP A 72 6.50 1.85 1.97
CA ASP A 72 5.90 1.00 0.96
C ASP A 72 5.10 -0.13 1.58
N ALA A 73 3.90 -0.36 1.07
CA ALA A 73 3.03 -1.47 1.43
C ALA A 73 2.34 -2.03 0.19
N THR A 74 1.72 -3.20 0.29
CA THR A 74 0.98 -3.83 -0.82
C THR A 74 -0.38 -4.29 -0.33
N VAL A 75 -1.42 -4.06 -1.11
CA VAL A 75 -2.79 -4.52 -0.81
C VAL A 75 -2.81 -6.03 -0.53
N GLY A 76 -3.48 -6.42 0.55
CA GLY A 76 -3.61 -7.82 0.97
C GLY A 76 -2.38 -8.43 1.64
N ARG A 77 -1.28 -7.67 1.83
CA ARG A 77 -0.11 -8.13 2.58
C ARG A 77 -0.03 -7.41 3.92
N PRO A 78 0.05 -8.13 5.04
CA PRO A 78 0.22 -7.50 6.34
C PRO A 78 1.58 -6.80 6.43
N PHE A 79 1.60 -5.61 7.03
CA PHE A 79 2.83 -4.87 7.33
C PHE A 79 2.76 -4.26 8.73
N PRO A 80 3.90 -4.05 9.40
CA PRO A 80 3.92 -3.49 10.73
C PRO A 80 3.78 -1.96 10.72
N ILE A 81 2.92 -1.43 11.60
CA ILE A 81 2.91 -0.03 11.99
C ILE A 81 3.37 0.03 13.44
N GLU A 82 4.41 0.78 13.71
CA GLU A 82 4.85 1.03 15.07
C GLU A 82 3.96 2.11 15.71
N LEU A 83 3.22 1.73 16.73
CA LEU A 83 2.39 2.64 17.51
C LEU A 83 3.06 2.92 18.86
N THR A 84 3.31 4.19 19.13
CA THR A 84 3.72 4.66 20.45
C THR A 84 2.50 5.26 21.13
N VAL A 85 2.09 4.65 22.24
CA VAL A 85 0.90 5.07 23.01
C VAL A 85 1.31 5.40 24.43
N ASN A 86 1.05 6.63 24.86
CA ASN A 86 1.30 7.07 26.22
C ASN A 86 0.05 6.85 27.11
N ALA A 87 -0.30 5.56 27.31
CA ALA A 87 -1.43 5.19 28.16
C ALA A 87 -1.23 3.78 28.75
N ARG A 88 -1.98 3.49 29.82
CA ARG A 88 -2.02 2.19 30.48
C ARG A 88 -3.40 1.57 30.37
N HIS A 89 -3.46 0.23 30.30
CA HIS A 89 -4.72 -0.54 30.30
C HIS A 89 -5.70 -0.08 29.21
N VAL A 90 -5.20 0.16 28.00
CA VAL A 90 -6.00 0.54 26.84
C VAL A 90 -5.97 -0.57 25.79
N LYS A 91 -7.04 -0.66 24.97
CA LYS A 91 -7.07 -1.44 23.74
C LYS A 91 -7.01 -0.47 22.58
N VAL A 92 -6.18 -0.80 21.59
CA VAL A 92 -5.94 0.06 20.43
C VAL A 92 -6.22 -0.75 19.15
N GLN A 93 -6.86 -0.13 18.18
CA GLN A 93 -7.10 -0.68 16.85
C GLN A 93 -6.86 0.40 15.80
N VAL A 94 -6.24 0.02 14.69
CA VAL A 94 -6.04 0.91 13.53
C VAL A 94 -7.23 0.77 12.58
N LEU A 95 -8.10 1.78 12.53
CA LEU A 95 -9.34 1.74 11.73
C LEU A 95 -9.13 1.96 10.22
N THR A 96 -7.99 2.49 9.82
CA THR A 96 -7.69 2.76 8.40
C THR A 96 -7.45 1.48 7.61
N PHE A 97 -7.03 0.42 8.31
CA PHE A 97 -6.67 -0.88 7.77
C PHE A 97 -7.44 -1.98 8.52
N GLU A 98 -7.45 -3.16 7.96
CA GLU A 98 -7.85 -4.34 8.73
C GLU A 98 -6.77 -4.65 9.77
N SER A 99 -7.14 -4.57 11.04
CA SER A 99 -6.23 -4.84 12.15
C SER A 99 -6.96 -5.46 13.33
N ALA A 100 -6.26 -6.26 14.12
CA ALA A 100 -6.75 -6.77 15.39
C ALA A 100 -6.70 -5.71 16.50
N TRP A 101 -7.45 -5.92 17.58
CA TRP A 101 -7.31 -5.16 18.80
C TRP A 101 -6.03 -5.56 19.54
N VAL A 102 -5.19 -4.60 19.82
CA VAL A 102 -3.96 -4.78 20.60
C VAL A 102 -4.16 -4.18 21.98
N ARG A 103 -3.85 -4.98 23.01
CA ARG A 103 -3.88 -4.53 24.41
C ARG A 103 -2.54 -3.91 24.80
N ILE A 104 -2.60 -2.75 25.41
CA ILE A 104 -1.44 -2.01 25.90
C ILE A 104 -1.62 -1.80 27.40
N ASP A 105 -0.86 -2.52 28.21
CA ASP A 105 -0.94 -2.45 29.67
C ASP A 105 0.00 -1.42 30.26
N ARG A 106 1.05 -1.00 29.54
CA ARG A 106 2.00 0.05 29.92
C ARG A 106 2.29 0.95 28.73
N PRO A 107 2.69 2.22 28.96
CA PRO A 107 3.18 3.06 27.89
C PRO A 107 4.27 2.32 27.11
N SER A 108 4.04 2.08 25.84
CA SER A 108 4.95 1.29 25.03
C SER A 108 4.90 1.72 23.56
N ALA A 109 5.99 1.45 22.86
CA ALA A 109 6.03 1.38 21.42
C ALA A 109 6.02 -0.10 20.99
N GLY A 110 5.20 -0.44 20.01
CA GLY A 110 5.17 -1.81 19.52
C GLY A 110 4.53 -1.91 18.13
N PRO A 111 4.90 -2.94 17.36
CA PRO A 111 4.36 -3.15 16.04
C PRO A 111 2.92 -3.69 16.12
N VAL A 112 2.04 -3.07 15.34
CA VAL A 112 0.69 -3.56 15.09
C VAL A 112 0.64 -3.98 13.62
N LEU A 113 0.37 -5.25 13.37
CA LEU A 113 0.20 -5.76 12.02
C LEU A 113 -1.14 -5.28 11.47
N VAL A 114 -1.08 -4.66 10.29
CA VAL A 114 -2.25 -4.14 9.59
C VAL A 114 -2.23 -4.62 8.15
N THR A 115 -3.42 -4.87 7.58
CA THR A 115 -3.56 -5.29 6.19
C THR A 115 -4.31 -4.22 5.40
N PRO A 116 -3.68 -3.61 4.40
CA PRO A 116 -4.35 -2.63 3.55
C PRO A 116 -5.30 -3.32 2.57
N THR A 117 -6.51 -2.78 2.44
CA THR A 117 -7.56 -3.30 1.55
C THR A 117 -7.66 -2.54 0.23
N ARG A 118 -7.10 -1.33 0.18
CA ARG A 118 -7.11 -0.46 -1.02
C ARG A 118 -5.74 0.15 -1.24
N ARG A 119 -5.38 0.35 -2.51
CA ARG A 119 -4.18 1.10 -2.88
C ARG A 119 -4.36 2.60 -2.61
N GLY A 120 -3.27 3.32 -2.52
CA GLY A 120 -3.29 4.77 -2.35
C GLY A 120 -2.11 5.30 -1.56
N VAL A 121 -2.04 6.62 -1.43
CA VAL A 121 -1.03 7.30 -0.61
C VAL A 121 -1.68 7.72 0.70
N LEU A 122 -1.17 7.23 1.80
CA LEU A 122 -1.70 7.47 3.14
C LEU A 122 -0.76 8.35 3.93
N THR A 123 -1.21 9.56 4.23
CA THR A 123 -0.49 10.52 5.09
C THR A 123 -0.99 10.50 6.53
N ARG A 124 -2.16 9.92 6.76
CA ARG A 124 -2.83 9.87 8.08
C ARG A 124 -3.49 8.54 8.31
N ILE A 125 -3.45 8.06 9.54
CA ILE A 125 -4.19 6.87 9.98
C ILE A 125 -5.21 7.27 11.05
N ARG A 126 -6.30 6.50 11.13
CA ARG A 126 -7.29 6.60 12.23
C ARG A 126 -7.04 5.46 13.20
N VAL A 127 -6.90 5.84 14.46
CA VAL A 127 -6.69 4.90 15.56
C VAL A 127 -7.86 5.03 16.53
N GLU A 128 -8.45 3.91 16.91
CA GLU A 128 -9.45 3.86 17.98
C GLU A 128 -8.81 3.32 19.25
N ILE A 129 -9.05 4.00 20.35
CA ILE A 129 -8.56 3.61 21.67
C ILE A 129 -9.77 3.40 22.56
N VAL A 130 -9.75 2.30 23.29
CA VAL A 130 -10.83 1.94 24.24
C VAL A 130 -10.22 1.62 25.58
N THR A 131 -10.82 2.14 26.64
CA THR A 131 -10.50 1.77 28.01
C THR A 131 -11.76 1.62 28.86
N ALA A 132 -11.65 0.82 29.90
CA ALA A 132 -12.61 0.70 30.97
C ALA A 132 -11.91 0.77 32.35
N ALA A 133 -10.61 1.07 32.35
CA ALA A 133 -9.80 1.13 33.56
C ALA A 133 -10.11 2.41 34.36
N PRO A 134 -9.99 2.38 35.72
CA PRO A 134 -9.51 1.26 36.51
C PRO A 134 -10.60 0.23 36.90
N LEU A 135 -11.82 0.65 37.10
CA LEU A 135 -12.86 -0.17 37.76
C LEU A 135 -13.74 -0.97 36.79
N GLY A 136 -13.64 -0.72 35.50
CA GLY A 136 -14.46 -1.43 34.50
C GLY A 136 -15.95 -1.05 34.46
N LEU A 137 -16.36 -0.01 35.21
CA LEU A 137 -17.76 0.42 35.33
C LEU A 137 -18.29 1.17 34.11
N ALA A 138 -17.41 1.78 33.33
CA ALA A 138 -17.77 2.44 32.09
C ALA A 138 -16.70 2.19 31.03
N ARG A 139 -17.16 1.88 29.81
CA ARG A 139 -16.26 1.72 28.67
C ARG A 139 -16.30 2.96 27.81
N TRP A 140 -15.14 3.58 27.62
CA TRP A 140 -14.99 4.78 26.83
C TRP A 140 -14.13 4.51 25.61
N ARG A 141 -14.43 5.20 24.51
CA ARG A 141 -13.65 5.19 23.29
C ARG A 141 -13.27 6.59 22.84
N ARG A 142 -12.11 6.67 22.19
CA ARG A 142 -11.65 7.89 21.53
C ARG A 142 -11.05 7.53 20.18
N ARG A 143 -11.44 8.26 19.15
CA ARG A 143 -10.85 8.15 17.82
C ARG A 143 -9.88 9.27 17.59
N ILE A 144 -8.66 8.93 17.19
CA ILE A 144 -7.55 9.86 16.99
C ILE A 144 -7.09 9.73 15.55
N ARG A 145 -6.85 10.87 14.89
CA ARG A 145 -6.17 10.92 13.59
C ARG A 145 -4.69 11.18 13.86
N VAL A 146 -3.85 10.28 13.41
CA VAL A 146 -2.40 10.36 13.56
C VAL A 146 -1.80 10.63 12.20
N THR A 147 -1.02 11.70 12.07
CA THR A 147 -0.26 11.99 10.86
C THR A 147 1.02 11.16 10.88
N LEU A 148 1.29 10.47 9.79
CA LEU A 148 2.51 9.71 9.60
C LEU A 148 3.66 10.66 9.22
N PRO A 149 4.87 10.47 9.74
CA PRO A 149 6.03 11.28 9.38
C PRO A 149 6.42 11.08 7.91
N THR A 150 6.26 9.86 7.41
CA THR A 150 6.47 9.51 6.00
C THR A 150 5.17 8.96 5.43
N PRO A 151 4.69 9.44 4.28
CA PRO A 151 3.54 8.86 3.59
C PRO A 151 3.77 7.38 3.28
N VAL A 152 2.75 6.55 3.48
CA VAL A 152 2.77 5.14 3.08
C VAL A 152 2.16 5.01 1.71
N GLU A 153 2.94 4.51 0.75
CA GLU A 153 2.49 4.21 -0.61
C GLU A 153 2.01 2.75 -0.68
N VAL A 154 0.71 2.56 -0.72
CA VAL A 154 0.10 1.24 -0.81
C VAL A 154 -0.05 0.86 -2.27
N ALA A 155 0.83 -0.01 -2.75
CA ALA A 155 0.79 -0.57 -4.10
C ALA A 155 -0.40 -1.51 -4.29
N PRO A 156 -0.97 -1.63 -5.50
CA PRO A 156 -1.98 -2.63 -5.80
C PRO A 156 -1.41 -4.05 -5.66
N ARG A 157 -2.29 -5.03 -5.46
CA ARG A 157 -1.91 -6.44 -5.54
C ARG A 157 -1.46 -6.75 -6.96
N ARG A 158 -0.34 -7.47 -7.13
CA ARG A 158 0.12 -7.92 -8.44
C ARG A 158 -0.69 -9.13 -8.87
N GLU A 159 -1.53 -8.97 -9.88
CA GLU A 159 -2.22 -10.09 -10.51
C GLU A 159 -1.31 -10.72 -11.54
N PRO A 160 -1.05 -12.04 -11.51
CA PRO A 160 -0.20 -12.70 -12.48
C PRO A 160 -0.77 -12.52 -13.89
N THR A 161 -0.19 -11.60 -14.65
CA THR A 161 -0.62 -11.26 -16.01
C THR A 161 0.57 -11.33 -16.92
N ARG A 162 0.48 -12.14 -17.97
CA ARG A 162 1.54 -12.23 -19.00
C ARG A 162 1.58 -10.94 -19.81
N CYS A 163 2.76 -10.42 -20.04
CA CYS A 163 3.00 -9.32 -20.96
C CYS A 163 3.39 -9.89 -22.34
N PRO A 164 2.54 -9.82 -23.37
CA PRO A 164 2.93 -10.20 -24.72
C PRO A 164 3.98 -9.23 -25.25
N ILE A 165 5.25 -9.59 -25.12
CA ILE A 165 6.37 -8.80 -25.64
C ILE A 165 6.54 -9.12 -27.10
N ARG A 166 6.31 -8.15 -27.98
CA ARG A 166 6.66 -8.28 -29.39
C ARG A 166 8.17 -8.07 -29.52
N THR A 167 8.93 -9.14 -29.55
CA THR A 167 10.30 -9.07 -30.06
C THR A 167 10.20 -8.72 -31.54
N GLY A 168 10.58 -7.50 -31.87
CA GLY A 168 10.46 -6.98 -33.23
C GLY A 168 11.29 -7.77 -34.23
N THR A 169 10.67 -8.77 -34.79
CA THR A 169 10.99 -9.30 -36.12
C THR A 169 9.70 -9.21 -36.89
N THR A 170 9.57 -8.19 -37.75
CA THR A 170 8.69 -8.28 -38.92
C THR A 170 9.24 -9.37 -39.81
N ALA A 171 9.07 -10.62 -39.41
CA ALA A 171 9.23 -11.76 -40.28
C ALA A 171 7.84 -12.06 -40.86
N THR A 172 7.63 -11.57 -42.06
CA THR A 172 6.64 -12.09 -43.01
C THR A 172 6.60 -13.63 -42.94
N THR A 173 5.41 -14.17 -42.96
CA THR A 173 4.98 -15.57 -42.78
C THR A 173 5.73 -16.67 -43.59
N ALA A 174 6.93 -16.45 -44.09
CA ALA A 174 7.63 -17.36 -44.99
C ALA A 174 8.80 -18.16 -44.38
N THR A 175 9.10 -18.03 -43.06
CA THR A 175 10.26 -18.77 -42.54
C THR A 175 10.04 -19.26 -41.11
N ARG A 176 8.99 -20.08 -40.89
CA ARG A 176 8.75 -20.76 -39.63
C ARG A 176 9.71 -21.93 -39.35
N GLU A 177 10.52 -22.29 -40.33
CA GLU A 177 11.44 -23.43 -40.24
C GLU A 177 12.90 -23.06 -39.93
N ALA A 178 13.26 -21.77 -39.91
CA ALA A 178 14.63 -21.34 -39.62
C ALA A 178 14.81 -20.81 -38.18
N ALA A 179 13.79 -20.89 -37.31
CA ALA A 179 13.81 -20.33 -35.95
C ALA A 179 14.42 -21.27 -34.89
N SER A 180 14.98 -22.40 -35.28
CA SER A 180 15.56 -23.38 -34.34
C SER A 180 17.08 -23.32 -34.20
N SER A 181 17.74 -22.35 -34.79
CA SER A 181 19.18 -22.23 -34.64
C SER A 181 19.60 -20.81 -34.26
N SER A 182 19.98 -20.66 -33.00
CA SER A 182 20.89 -19.64 -32.41
C SER A 182 20.48 -18.16 -32.58
N GLY A 183 20.52 -17.45 -31.49
CA GLY A 183 20.39 -15.99 -31.41
C GLY A 183 21.29 -15.30 -32.45
N ARG A 184 20.71 -14.97 -33.62
CA ARG A 184 21.43 -14.29 -34.68
C ARG A 184 21.28 -12.81 -34.49
N ASP A 185 22.36 -12.22 -34.04
CA ASP A 185 22.63 -10.82 -34.10
C ASP A 185 22.28 -10.25 -35.47
N LEU A 186 21.35 -9.32 -35.55
CA LEU A 186 21.06 -8.58 -36.77
C LEU A 186 22.32 -7.80 -37.13
N THR A 187 22.84 -8.04 -38.34
CA THR A 187 24.02 -7.33 -38.87
C THR A 187 23.60 -5.89 -39.14
N ARG A 188 24.11 -4.94 -38.34
CA ARG A 188 23.89 -3.49 -38.51
C ARG A 188 24.63 -2.95 -39.70
N GLY A 189 25.80 -3.52 -39.98
CA GLY A 189 26.68 -3.07 -41.03
C GLY A 189 27.97 -3.86 -41.11
N VAL A 190 28.82 -3.43 -41.98
CA VAL A 190 30.18 -3.97 -42.15
C VAL A 190 31.14 -2.83 -42.00
N ARG A 191 32.11 -2.91 -41.07
CA ARG A 191 33.18 -1.93 -40.89
C ARG A 191 34.53 -2.55 -41.10
N GLU A 192 35.54 -1.74 -41.23
CA GLU A 192 36.93 -2.23 -41.31
C GLU A 192 37.37 -2.87 -39.98
N TYR A 193 38.21 -3.87 -40.07
CA TYR A 193 38.82 -4.55 -38.93
C TYR A 193 39.70 -3.59 -38.14
N VAL A 194 39.55 -3.63 -36.83
CA VAL A 194 40.44 -2.94 -35.89
C VAL A 194 41.10 -4.01 -35.02
N ASP A 195 42.41 -3.77 -34.70
CA ASP A 195 43.16 -4.74 -33.92
C ASP A 195 42.47 -5.06 -32.58
N GLY A 196 42.24 -6.35 -32.33
CA GLY A 196 41.43 -6.84 -31.19
C GLY A 196 40.03 -7.33 -31.52
N ASP A 197 39.54 -7.11 -32.74
CA ASP A 197 38.24 -7.66 -33.16
C ASP A 197 38.29 -9.18 -33.33
N PRO A 198 37.19 -9.91 -32.99
CA PRO A 198 37.15 -11.36 -33.08
C PRO A 198 37.14 -11.80 -34.56
N ILE A 199 38.10 -12.60 -34.98
CA ILE A 199 38.27 -13.11 -36.35
C ILE A 199 37.02 -13.86 -36.84
N ARG A 200 36.27 -14.51 -35.97
CA ARG A 200 35.02 -15.17 -36.29
C ARG A 200 33.91 -14.25 -36.83
N SER A 201 34.04 -12.97 -36.64
CA SER A 201 33.09 -11.95 -37.09
C SER A 201 33.45 -11.38 -38.47
N VAL A 202 34.49 -11.86 -39.11
CA VAL A 202 34.96 -11.42 -40.47
C VAL A 202 33.84 -11.69 -41.48
N HIS A 203 33.50 -10.65 -42.27
CA HIS A 203 32.58 -10.75 -43.40
C HIS A 203 33.33 -11.03 -44.71
N TRP A 204 33.66 -12.27 -44.96
CA TRP A 204 34.49 -12.69 -46.09
C TRP A 204 34.05 -12.15 -47.47
N PRO A 205 32.72 -12.09 -47.80
CA PRO A 205 32.31 -11.53 -49.09
C PRO A 205 32.61 -10.04 -49.25
N ALA A 206 32.54 -9.24 -48.17
CA ALA A 206 32.92 -7.83 -48.21
C ALA A 206 34.44 -7.64 -48.26
N THR A 207 35.18 -8.42 -47.47
CA THR A 207 36.63 -8.50 -47.48
C THR A 207 37.20 -8.81 -48.89
N ALA A 208 36.61 -9.81 -49.56
CA ALA A 208 37.01 -10.16 -50.90
C ALA A 208 36.75 -9.06 -51.97
N ARG A 209 35.73 -8.23 -51.73
CA ARG A 209 35.35 -7.15 -52.64
C ARG A 209 36.18 -5.87 -52.42
N THR A 210 36.49 -5.57 -51.18
CA THR A 210 37.18 -4.33 -50.81
C THR A 210 38.69 -4.50 -50.69
N GLY A 211 39.20 -5.72 -50.55
CA GLY A 211 40.62 -6.03 -50.32
C GLY A 211 41.07 -5.73 -48.89
N VAL A 212 40.20 -5.20 -48.03
CA VAL A 212 40.46 -4.88 -46.60
C VAL A 212 39.61 -5.80 -45.75
N VAL A 213 40.16 -6.26 -44.60
CA VAL A 213 39.41 -7.16 -43.70
C VAL A 213 38.24 -6.40 -43.12
N MET A 214 37.04 -6.92 -43.39
CA MET A 214 35.78 -6.33 -42.97
C MET A 214 35.14 -7.19 -41.89
N ILE A 215 34.64 -6.54 -40.83
CA ILE A 215 33.97 -7.16 -39.68
C ILE A 215 32.43 -6.92 -39.75
N ARG A 216 31.66 -7.91 -39.42
CA ARG A 216 30.21 -7.75 -39.21
C ARG A 216 30.01 -7.02 -37.91
N GLU A 217 29.37 -5.86 -37.97
CA GLU A 217 28.88 -5.15 -36.78
C GLU A 217 27.50 -5.66 -36.43
N PHE A 218 27.42 -6.32 -35.28
CA PHE A 218 26.16 -6.85 -34.79
C PHE A 218 25.44 -5.80 -33.99
N GLU A 219 24.14 -5.64 -34.20
CA GLU A 219 23.31 -4.87 -33.30
C GLU A 219 23.08 -5.72 -32.04
N GLY A 220 23.56 -5.23 -30.89
CA GLY A 220 23.31 -5.93 -29.62
C GLY A 220 21.82 -6.10 -29.38
N PRO A 221 21.40 -7.11 -28.61
CA PRO A 221 19.99 -7.39 -28.37
C PRO A 221 19.30 -6.13 -27.82
N ARG A 222 18.43 -5.53 -28.63
CA ARG A 222 17.60 -4.41 -28.17
C ARG A 222 16.70 -4.90 -27.05
N ARG A 223 16.77 -4.27 -25.90
CA ARG A 223 15.82 -4.54 -24.81
C ARG A 223 14.40 -4.27 -25.32
N PRO A 224 13.47 -5.22 -25.20
CA PRO A 224 12.09 -4.97 -25.58
C PRO A 224 11.56 -3.73 -24.85
N HIS A 225 10.86 -2.85 -25.56
CA HIS A 225 10.27 -1.66 -24.99
C HIS A 225 8.77 -1.88 -24.83
N VAL A 226 8.28 -1.78 -23.60
CA VAL A 226 6.89 -2.03 -23.25
C VAL A 226 6.30 -0.78 -22.61
N ILE A 227 5.19 -0.31 -23.15
CA ILE A 227 4.41 0.80 -22.64
C ILE A 227 3.08 0.27 -22.12
N ILE A 228 2.77 0.54 -20.87
CA ILE A 228 1.51 0.14 -20.24
C ILE A 228 0.71 1.40 -19.94
N VAL A 229 -0.49 1.51 -20.52
CA VAL A 229 -1.44 2.59 -20.24
C VAL A 229 -2.48 2.07 -19.28
N ALA A 230 -2.48 2.55 -18.05
CA ALA A 230 -3.44 2.17 -17.03
C ALA A 230 -4.56 3.23 -16.94
N ASP A 231 -5.67 2.98 -17.62
CA ASP A 231 -6.86 3.84 -17.59
C ASP A 231 -7.84 3.34 -16.53
N LEU A 232 -7.84 4.02 -15.39
CA LEU A 232 -8.62 3.64 -14.21
C LEU A 232 -10.08 4.11 -14.26
N ARG A 233 -10.58 4.64 -15.40
CA ARG A 233 -11.97 5.10 -15.57
C ARG A 233 -12.95 3.94 -15.79
N GLY A 234 -12.46 2.72 -15.95
CA GLY A 234 -13.30 1.54 -16.10
C GLY A 234 -14.07 1.16 -14.83
N PRO A 235 -14.95 0.16 -14.91
CA PRO A 235 -15.81 -0.28 -13.80
C PRO A 235 -15.01 -0.91 -12.64
N ASP A 236 -13.80 -1.40 -12.90
CA ASP A 236 -12.91 -2.02 -11.92
C ASP A 236 -11.51 -1.37 -11.93
N PRO A 237 -11.35 -0.17 -11.35
CA PRO A 237 -10.07 0.52 -11.30
C PRO A 237 -9.00 -0.25 -10.49
N GLU A 238 -9.40 -1.00 -9.47
CA GLU A 238 -8.47 -1.79 -8.65
C GLU A 238 -7.94 -3.01 -9.40
N GLY A 239 -8.80 -3.73 -10.13
CA GLY A 239 -8.37 -4.84 -10.98
C GLY A 239 -7.50 -4.37 -12.16
N ILE A 240 -7.82 -3.21 -12.76
CA ILE A 240 -6.97 -2.61 -13.81
C ILE A 240 -5.57 -2.33 -13.26
N ALA A 241 -5.48 -1.68 -12.10
CA ALA A 241 -4.19 -1.39 -11.45
C ALA A 241 -3.43 -2.67 -11.09
N SER A 242 -4.13 -3.72 -10.64
CA SER A 242 -3.54 -5.01 -10.28
C SER A 242 -2.98 -5.74 -11.49
N ARG A 243 -3.70 -5.73 -12.61
CA ARG A 243 -3.24 -6.29 -13.91
C ARG A 243 -2.07 -5.48 -14.48
N ALA A 244 -2.13 -4.15 -14.40
CA ALA A 244 -1.03 -3.28 -14.83
C ALA A 244 0.25 -3.57 -14.03
N ALA A 245 0.12 -3.74 -12.71
CA ALA A 245 1.24 -4.10 -11.85
C ALA A 245 1.82 -5.48 -12.21
N GLY A 246 0.96 -6.48 -12.45
CA GLY A 246 1.39 -7.82 -12.83
C GLY A 246 2.05 -7.85 -14.20
N MET A 247 1.49 -7.17 -15.20
CA MET A 247 2.05 -7.06 -16.55
C MET A 247 3.40 -6.35 -16.55
N ALA A 248 3.55 -5.25 -15.82
CA ALA A 248 4.81 -4.54 -15.67
C ALA A 248 5.88 -5.40 -14.99
N ASP A 249 5.49 -6.15 -13.95
CA ASP A 249 6.38 -7.07 -13.26
C ASP A 249 6.86 -8.21 -14.17
N ASP A 250 5.97 -8.75 -15.00
CA ASP A 250 6.30 -9.78 -15.99
C ASP A 250 7.26 -9.23 -17.06
N ALA A 251 6.99 -8.05 -17.61
CA ALA A 251 7.86 -7.40 -18.59
C ALA A 251 9.27 -7.11 -18.02
N LEU A 252 9.35 -6.59 -16.78
CA LEU A 252 10.63 -6.32 -16.09
C LEU A 252 11.42 -7.60 -15.86
N ARG A 253 10.77 -8.72 -15.49
CA ARG A 253 11.45 -10.02 -15.32
C ARG A 253 12.05 -10.54 -16.63
N HIS A 254 11.44 -10.22 -17.77
CA HIS A 254 11.97 -10.56 -19.10
C HIS A 254 12.97 -9.54 -19.64
N GLY A 255 13.44 -8.61 -18.79
CA GLY A 255 14.46 -7.61 -19.14
C GLY A 255 13.98 -6.50 -20.04
N ALA A 256 12.66 -6.31 -20.17
CA ALA A 256 12.10 -5.22 -20.95
C ALA A 256 12.31 -3.85 -20.27
N HIS A 257 12.46 -2.81 -21.07
CA HIS A 257 12.35 -1.43 -20.62
C HIS A 257 10.87 -1.07 -20.53
N VAL A 258 10.39 -0.77 -19.31
CA VAL A 258 8.96 -0.55 -19.05
C VAL A 258 8.69 0.91 -18.77
N GLN A 259 7.69 1.45 -19.48
CA GLN A 259 7.12 2.78 -19.23
C GLN A 259 5.65 2.64 -18.84
N LEU A 260 5.20 3.51 -17.94
CA LEU A 260 3.84 3.51 -17.43
C LEU A 260 3.18 4.87 -17.64
N ALA A 261 1.99 4.85 -18.24
CA ALA A 261 1.10 6.00 -18.37
C ALA A 261 -0.05 5.89 -17.37
N THR A 262 -0.21 6.90 -16.51
CA THR A 262 -1.23 6.97 -15.46
C THR A 262 -1.83 8.37 -15.40
N ALA A 263 -3.00 8.50 -14.77
CA ALA A 263 -3.48 9.76 -14.23
C ALA A 263 -3.13 9.82 -12.74
N GLU A 264 -2.49 10.88 -12.29
CA GLU A 264 -2.16 11.13 -10.87
C GLU A 264 -2.90 12.39 -10.39
N VAL A 265 -2.87 12.66 -9.08
CA VAL A 265 -3.54 13.85 -8.49
C VAL A 265 -3.00 15.14 -9.12
N ASP A 266 -1.72 15.17 -9.43
CA ASP A 266 -1.03 16.34 -10.03
C ASP A 266 -1.16 16.41 -11.55
N GLY A 267 -1.91 15.48 -12.16
CA GLY A 267 -2.15 15.42 -13.61
C GLY A 267 -1.70 14.11 -14.26
N PRO A 268 -1.89 14.01 -15.58
CA PRO A 268 -1.47 12.83 -16.35
C PRO A 268 0.04 12.69 -16.33
N ARG A 269 0.54 11.46 -16.16
CA ARG A 269 1.98 11.18 -16.02
C ARG A 269 2.41 9.99 -16.88
N PHE A 270 3.50 10.17 -17.62
CA PHE A 270 4.16 9.13 -18.41
C PHE A 270 5.64 9.09 -18.07
N GLY A 271 6.22 7.90 -18.00
CA GLY A 271 7.66 7.74 -17.76
C GLY A 271 8.08 6.35 -17.33
N ASP A 272 9.38 6.20 -17.18
CA ASP A 272 10.05 4.95 -16.87
C ASP A 272 9.71 4.42 -15.48
N VAL A 273 9.60 3.10 -15.40
CA VAL A 273 9.42 2.36 -14.15
C VAL A 273 10.44 1.23 -14.09
N PRO A 274 11.67 1.53 -13.63
CA PRO A 274 12.81 0.62 -13.75
C PRO A 274 12.74 -0.61 -12.82
N SER A 275 11.82 -0.61 -11.86
CA SER A 275 11.67 -1.72 -10.92
C SER A 275 10.24 -1.93 -10.47
N PRO A 276 9.90 -3.14 -9.96
CA PRO A 276 8.58 -3.42 -9.39
C PRO A 276 8.16 -2.48 -8.27
N LEU A 277 9.11 -1.89 -7.54
CA LEU A 277 8.85 -0.89 -6.51
C LEU A 277 8.34 0.42 -7.13
N HIS A 278 9.01 0.89 -8.19
CA HIS A 278 8.59 2.11 -8.92
C HIS A 278 7.21 1.93 -9.57
N VAL A 279 6.92 0.75 -10.12
CA VAL A 279 5.58 0.40 -10.63
C VAL A 279 4.55 0.52 -9.51
N GLY A 280 4.84 -0.09 -8.34
CA GLY A 280 3.95 -0.05 -7.17
C GLY A 280 3.65 1.37 -6.72
N ARG A 281 4.66 2.21 -6.57
CA ARG A 281 4.54 3.62 -6.16
C ARG A 281 3.75 4.46 -7.17
N ARG A 282 4.01 4.28 -8.46
CA ARG A 282 3.25 4.96 -9.53
C ARG A 282 1.77 4.60 -9.47
N LEU A 283 1.46 3.31 -9.36
CA LEU A 283 0.07 2.84 -9.29
C LEU A 283 -0.60 3.17 -7.95
N ALA A 284 0.15 3.30 -6.85
CA ALA A 284 -0.39 3.81 -5.58
C ALA A 284 -0.87 5.26 -5.69
N ARG A 285 -0.17 6.09 -6.47
CA ARG A 285 -0.52 7.51 -6.71
C ARG A 285 -1.60 7.68 -7.78
N ALA A 286 -1.82 6.65 -8.61
CA ALA A 286 -2.75 6.72 -9.71
C ALA A 286 -4.21 6.89 -9.23
N VAL A 287 -4.91 7.83 -9.85
CA VAL A 287 -6.32 8.16 -9.59
C VAL A 287 -7.18 7.90 -10.84
N VAL A 288 -8.49 7.91 -10.65
CA VAL A 288 -9.42 7.84 -11.78
C VAL A 288 -9.31 9.13 -12.59
N GLY A 289 -8.86 9.04 -13.84
CA GLY A 289 -8.64 10.18 -14.72
C GLY A 289 -8.10 9.72 -16.07
N VAL A 290 -7.89 10.68 -16.98
CA VAL A 290 -7.31 10.42 -18.30
C VAL A 290 -5.80 10.21 -18.12
N PRO A 291 -5.25 9.03 -18.48
CA PRO A 291 -3.81 8.81 -18.43
C PRO A 291 -3.08 9.69 -19.44
N ALA A 292 -1.79 9.91 -19.22
CA ALA A 292 -0.95 10.62 -20.17
C ALA A 292 -0.93 9.91 -21.53
N ALA A 293 -0.92 10.69 -22.61
CA ALA A 293 -0.66 10.14 -23.93
C ALA A 293 0.80 9.66 -24.00
N PRO A 294 1.05 8.38 -24.33
CA PRO A 294 2.41 7.87 -24.41
C PRO A 294 3.12 8.37 -25.67
N SER A 295 4.39 8.75 -25.56
CA SER A 295 5.29 8.86 -26.70
C SER A 295 5.75 7.46 -27.08
N ILE A 296 5.38 7.00 -28.27
CA ILE A 296 5.62 5.62 -28.71
C ILE A 296 6.89 5.57 -29.58
N PRO A 297 8.02 5.06 -29.03
CA PRO A 297 9.23 4.82 -29.83
C PRO A 297 8.99 3.70 -30.85
N SER A 298 9.78 3.71 -31.93
CA SER A 298 9.73 2.66 -32.93
C SER A 298 10.05 1.29 -32.32
N GLY A 299 9.16 0.30 -32.52
CA GLY A 299 9.30 -1.06 -31.98
C GLY A 299 8.80 -1.26 -30.55
N ALA A 300 8.22 -0.24 -29.90
CA ALA A 300 7.58 -0.40 -28.60
C ALA A 300 6.26 -1.18 -28.71
N THR A 301 6.01 -2.04 -27.71
CA THR A 301 4.72 -2.71 -27.56
C THR A 301 3.86 -1.92 -26.58
N VAL A 302 2.66 -1.50 -27.00
CA VAL A 302 1.74 -0.72 -26.16
C VAL A 302 0.57 -1.60 -25.71
N HIS A 303 0.32 -1.61 -24.40
CA HIS A 303 -0.79 -2.30 -23.79
C HIS A 303 -1.72 -1.29 -23.11
N HIS A 304 -2.98 -1.25 -23.55
CA HIS A 304 -4.03 -0.46 -22.92
C HIS A 304 -4.83 -1.34 -21.95
N LEU A 305 -4.87 -0.96 -20.68
CA LEU A 305 -5.64 -1.62 -19.64
C LEU A 305 -6.72 -0.67 -19.13
N GLY A 306 -7.98 -1.09 -19.20
CA GLY A 306 -9.13 -0.25 -18.88
C GLY A 306 -9.52 0.67 -20.06
N GLY A 307 -10.34 1.68 -19.78
CA GLY A 307 -10.94 2.51 -20.85
C GLY A 307 -12.05 1.77 -21.58
N GLY A 308 -13.28 2.23 -21.50
CA GLY A 308 -14.38 1.69 -22.32
C GLY A 308 -13.96 1.67 -23.78
N GLY A 309 -14.01 0.49 -24.38
CA GLY A 309 -13.52 0.14 -25.71
C GLY A 309 -13.58 1.26 -26.73
N HIS A 310 -12.43 1.68 -27.18
CA HIS A 310 -12.36 2.26 -28.51
C HIS A 310 -12.39 1.10 -29.52
N ARG A 311 -13.52 1.04 -30.21
CA ARG A 311 -13.68 0.35 -31.50
C ARG A 311 -12.68 0.89 -32.51
#